data_934325528c1ace9f3876b7bbc643b6d3
#
_entry.id   934325528c1ace9f3876b7bbc643b6d3
#
_cell.length_a   1.000
_cell.length_b   1.000
_cell.length_c   1.000
_cell.angle_alpha   90.00
_cell.angle_beta   90.00
_cell.angle_gamma   90.00
#
_symmetry.space_group_name_H-M   'P 1'
#
loop_
_entity.id
_entity.type
_entity.pdbx_description
1 polymer ?
#
loop_
_entity_poly.entity_id
_entity_poly.type
_entity_poly.pdbx_seq_one_letter_code
_entity_poly.pdbx_strand_id
1 'polypeptide(L)'
;VLARGPEGYRRLSRQLAAAHLAGGEKGKPRYDFDALTEAAGGHWHILTGCRKGHVRQALSQGGPAAAQRALADLVDRFTPSRVSIELTHHGHPLDDERNAALAGLAPRFGVGIVATTGAHFADPSRGRLAMAMAAIRARRSLDSAAGWLA
;
A
#
# COMPACT_ATOMS: atom_id res chain seq x y z
N VAL A 1 -4.98 -4.05 1.87
CA VAL A 1 -6.39 -4.45 2.01
C VAL A 1 -6.52 -5.30 3.26
N LEU A 2 -7.52 -5.01 4.08
CA LEU A 2 -7.90 -5.79 5.26
C LEU A 2 -9.27 -6.44 5.00
N ALA A 3 -9.32 -7.76 5.08
CA ALA A 3 -10.56 -8.51 4.97
C ALA A 3 -11.43 -8.32 6.22
N ARG A 4 -12.71 -8.07 6.03
CA ARG A 4 -13.70 -7.96 7.12
C ARG A 4 -14.52 -9.24 7.18
N GLY A 5 -14.24 -10.03 8.20
CA GLY A 5 -14.90 -11.31 8.42
C GLY A 5 -14.58 -12.40 7.37
N PRO A 6 -15.16 -13.60 7.53
CA PRO A 6 -14.87 -14.75 6.66
C PRO A 6 -15.19 -14.51 5.18
N GLU A 7 -16.28 -13.75 4.90
CA GLU A 7 -16.64 -13.43 3.52
C GLU A 7 -15.61 -12.51 2.86
N GLY A 8 -15.15 -11.49 3.57
CA GLY A 8 -14.08 -10.60 3.08
C GLY A 8 -12.80 -11.35 2.78
N TYR A 9 -12.41 -12.29 3.64
CA TYR A 9 -11.25 -13.15 3.41
C TYR A 9 -11.42 -14.05 2.17
N ARG A 10 -12.57 -14.67 2.01
CA ARG A 10 -12.88 -15.52 0.86
C ARG A 10 -12.81 -14.77 -0.47
N ARG A 11 -13.40 -13.56 -0.50
CA ARG A 11 -13.35 -12.67 -1.66
C ARG A 11 -11.92 -12.23 -1.99
N LEU A 12 -11.16 -11.80 -0.98
CA LEU A 12 -9.76 -11.38 -1.14
C LEU A 12 -8.89 -12.52 -1.68
N SER A 13 -9.01 -13.71 -1.11
CA SER A 13 -8.27 -14.90 -1.56
C SER A 13 -8.56 -15.25 -3.02
N ARG A 14 -9.83 -15.17 -3.46
CA ARG A 14 -10.21 -15.39 -4.86
C ARG A 14 -9.56 -14.37 -5.80
N GLN A 15 -9.57 -13.08 -5.42
CA GLN A 15 -8.99 -12.02 -6.26
C GLN A 15 -7.47 -12.14 -6.36
N LEU A 16 -6.79 -12.49 -5.26
CA LEU A 16 -5.35 -12.77 -5.29
C LEU A 16 -5.04 -13.94 -6.24
N ALA A 17 -5.78 -15.03 -6.14
CA ALA A 17 -5.60 -16.19 -7.03
C ALA A 17 -5.85 -15.82 -8.50
N ALA A 18 -6.95 -15.13 -8.78
CA ALA A 18 -7.30 -14.68 -10.14
C ALA A 18 -6.20 -13.77 -10.73
N ALA A 19 -5.68 -12.81 -9.96
CA ALA A 19 -4.63 -11.91 -10.40
C ALA A 19 -3.33 -12.66 -10.72
N HIS A 20 -2.95 -13.65 -9.91
CA HIS A 20 -1.78 -14.48 -10.17
C HIS A 20 -1.94 -15.37 -11.40
N LEU A 21 -3.11 -15.93 -11.62
CA LEU A 21 -3.41 -16.71 -12.83
C LEU A 21 -3.41 -15.82 -14.08
N ALA A 22 -4.02 -14.63 -14.00
CA ALA A 22 -4.04 -13.67 -15.11
C ALA A 22 -2.64 -13.13 -15.46
N GLY A 23 -1.72 -13.13 -14.50
CA GLY A 23 -0.34 -12.68 -14.70
C GLY A 23 0.49 -13.61 -15.56
N GLY A 24 0.16 -14.92 -15.59
CA GLY A 24 0.84 -15.94 -16.39
C GLY A 24 2.27 -16.26 -15.96
N GLU A 25 2.88 -15.45 -15.10
CA GLU A 25 4.25 -15.60 -14.61
C GLU A 25 4.30 -15.47 -13.09
N LYS A 26 5.07 -16.34 -12.44
CA LYS A 26 5.24 -16.34 -10.99
C LYS A 26 5.76 -14.99 -10.48
N GLY A 27 5.04 -14.40 -9.55
CA GLY A 27 5.41 -13.14 -8.92
C GLY A 27 5.03 -11.89 -9.72
N LYS A 28 4.33 -12.02 -10.84
CA LYS A 28 3.82 -10.91 -11.66
C LYS A 28 2.29 -10.93 -11.76
N PRO A 29 1.57 -10.77 -10.65
CA PRO A 29 0.11 -10.74 -10.69
C PRO A 29 -0.38 -9.53 -11.51
N ARG A 30 -1.49 -9.71 -12.21
CA ARG A 30 -2.21 -8.63 -12.90
C ARG A 30 -3.52 -8.36 -12.18
N TYR A 31 -3.61 -7.17 -11.59
CA TYR A 31 -4.83 -6.71 -10.91
C TYR A 31 -5.66 -5.84 -11.83
N ASP A 32 -6.95 -6.08 -11.83
CA ASP A 32 -7.96 -5.21 -12.41
C ASP A 32 -8.65 -4.46 -11.27
N PHE A 33 -8.62 -3.13 -11.31
CA PHE A 33 -9.12 -2.29 -10.23
C PHE A 33 -10.64 -2.31 -10.14
N ASP A 34 -11.33 -2.43 -11.27
CA ASP A 34 -12.80 -2.51 -11.31
C ASP A 34 -13.28 -3.85 -10.77
N ALA A 35 -12.62 -4.95 -11.15
CA ALA A 35 -12.89 -6.26 -10.59
C ALA A 35 -12.62 -6.34 -9.09
N LEU A 36 -11.57 -5.65 -8.58
CA LEU A 36 -11.31 -5.55 -7.15
C LEU A 36 -12.42 -4.78 -6.42
N THR A 37 -12.90 -3.70 -7.01
CA THR A 37 -13.98 -2.87 -6.45
C THR A 37 -15.27 -3.68 -6.32
N GLU A 38 -15.66 -4.38 -7.37
CA GLU A 38 -16.84 -5.27 -7.40
C GLU A 38 -16.69 -6.39 -6.36
N ALA A 39 -15.55 -7.06 -6.35
CA ALA A 39 -15.29 -8.17 -5.42
C ALA A 39 -15.28 -7.72 -3.96
N ALA A 40 -14.88 -6.49 -3.66
CA ALA A 40 -14.89 -5.97 -2.30
C ALA A 40 -16.29 -6.03 -1.68
N GLY A 41 -17.33 -5.59 -2.39
CA GLY A 41 -18.73 -5.66 -1.96
C GLY A 41 -18.96 -5.16 -0.53
N GLY A 42 -18.20 -4.17 -0.07
CA GLY A 42 -18.25 -3.66 1.31
C GLY A 42 -17.57 -4.55 2.37
N HIS A 43 -16.95 -5.66 1.97
CA HIS A 43 -16.30 -6.61 2.88
C HIS A 43 -14.80 -6.37 3.09
N TRP A 44 -14.25 -5.31 2.52
CA TRP A 44 -12.85 -4.94 2.72
C TRP A 44 -12.71 -3.56 3.37
N HIS A 45 -11.58 -3.35 4.02
CA HIS A 45 -11.09 -2.05 4.43
C HIS A 45 -9.78 -1.78 3.69
N ILE A 46 -9.68 -0.64 3.07
CA ILE A 46 -8.58 -0.27 2.19
C ILE A 46 -7.66 0.68 2.93
N LEU A 47 -6.39 0.33 3.04
CA LEU A 47 -5.34 1.24 3.47
C LEU A 47 -4.68 1.86 2.24
N THR A 48 -4.35 3.14 2.29
CA THR A 48 -3.72 3.83 1.16
C THR A 48 -2.33 3.31 0.82
N GLY A 49 -1.78 2.50 1.70
CA GLY A 49 -0.52 1.81 1.52
C GLY A 49 0.71 2.62 1.94
N CYS A 50 1.77 1.88 2.24
CA CYS A 50 3.07 2.43 2.58
C CYS A 50 3.79 2.99 1.33
N ARG A 51 5.12 3.04 1.32
CA ARG A 51 5.95 3.59 0.23
C ARG A 51 5.56 3.14 -1.19
N LYS A 52 5.10 1.90 -1.36
CA LYS A 52 4.66 1.32 -2.64
C LYS A 52 3.15 1.44 -2.86
N GLY A 53 2.43 2.03 -1.93
CA GLY A 53 0.98 2.20 -2.02
C GLY A 53 0.58 3.28 -3.01
N HIS A 54 -0.61 3.13 -3.59
CA HIS A 54 -1.12 3.98 -4.67
C HIS A 54 -1.05 5.49 -4.34
N VAL A 55 -1.60 5.90 -3.21
CA VAL A 55 -1.63 7.33 -2.80
C VAL A 55 -0.22 7.85 -2.46
N ARG A 56 0.57 7.02 -1.78
CA ARG A 56 1.93 7.39 -1.37
C ARG A 56 2.89 7.51 -2.56
N GLN A 57 2.75 6.66 -3.57
CA GLN A 57 3.47 6.79 -4.83
C GLN A 57 3.05 8.05 -5.59
N ALA A 58 1.75 8.32 -5.67
CA ALA A 58 1.24 9.53 -6.31
C ALA A 58 1.80 10.80 -5.66
N LEU A 59 1.88 10.84 -4.30
CA LEU A 59 2.53 11.94 -3.58
C LEU A 59 4.00 12.10 -3.99
N SER A 60 4.73 11.00 -4.06
CA SER A 60 6.18 11.04 -4.35
C SER A 60 6.51 11.42 -5.78
N GLN A 61 5.64 11.08 -6.73
CA GLN A 61 5.86 11.28 -8.17
C GLN A 61 5.22 12.57 -8.72
N GLY A 62 4.07 12.97 -8.17
CA GLY A 62 3.27 14.07 -8.70
C GLY A 62 2.79 15.06 -7.64
N GLY A 63 3.33 14.98 -6.41
CA GLY A 63 3.05 15.90 -5.32
C GLY A 63 1.64 15.79 -4.74
N PRO A 64 1.24 16.76 -3.87
CA PRO A 64 -0.02 16.71 -3.12
C PRO A 64 -1.28 16.60 -4.01
N ALA A 65 -1.30 17.28 -5.14
CA ALA A 65 -2.44 17.23 -6.06
C ALA A 65 -2.64 15.82 -6.68
N ALA A 66 -1.55 15.11 -6.98
CA ALA A 66 -1.63 13.74 -7.47
C ALA A 66 -2.09 12.77 -6.38
N ALA A 67 -1.59 12.93 -5.14
CA ALA A 67 -2.05 12.15 -3.99
C ALA A 67 -3.55 12.36 -3.72
N GLN A 68 -4.03 13.61 -3.82
CA GLN A 68 -5.44 13.92 -3.67
C GLN A 68 -6.31 13.20 -4.71
N ARG A 69 -5.91 13.20 -5.98
CA ARG A 69 -6.64 12.47 -7.05
C ARG A 69 -6.64 10.96 -6.81
N ALA A 70 -5.49 10.40 -6.41
CA ALA A 70 -5.38 8.99 -6.09
C ALA A 70 -6.25 8.57 -4.90
N LEU A 71 -6.37 9.43 -3.88
CA LEU A 71 -7.26 9.19 -2.75
C LEU A 71 -8.73 9.33 -3.15
N ALA A 72 -9.08 10.32 -3.98
CA ALA A 72 -10.43 10.47 -4.52
C ALA A 72 -10.89 9.20 -5.24
N ASP A 73 -10.07 8.64 -6.15
CA ASP A 73 -10.37 7.39 -6.85
C ASP A 73 -10.63 6.22 -5.87
N LEU A 74 -9.83 6.09 -4.80
CA LEU A 74 -10.08 5.06 -3.78
C LEU A 74 -11.39 5.28 -3.03
N VAL A 75 -11.71 6.52 -2.67
CA VAL A 75 -12.93 6.86 -1.93
C VAL A 75 -14.16 6.66 -2.79
N ASP A 76 -14.11 7.02 -4.05
CA ASP A 76 -15.21 6.81 -5.01
C ASP A 76 -15.51 5.31 -5.20
N ARG A 77 -14.47 4.48 -5.22
CA ARG A 77 -14.59 3.03 -5.40
C ARG A 77 -15.02 2.28 -4.13
N PHE A 78 -14.52 2.67 -2.97
CA PHE A 78 -14.66 1.88 -1.73
C PHE A 78 -15.43 2.59 -0.63
N THR A 79 -15.88 3.79 -0.82
CA THR A 79 -16.54 4.70 0.12
C THR A 79 -15.63 5.22 1.25
N PRO A 80 -15.87 6.43 1.79
CA PRO A 80 -15.01 7.02 2.83
C PRO A 80 -14.86 6.16 4.08
N SER A 81 -15.95 5.50 4.52
CA SER A 81 -15.94 4.65 5.72
C SER A 81 -15.13 3.35 5.57
N ARG A 82 -14.71 3.03 4.34
CA ARG A 82 -13.93 1.83 4.01
C ARG A 82 -12.50 2.12 3.60
N VAL A 83 -12.09 3.38 3.62
CA VAL A 83 -10.73 3.81 3.28
C VAL A 83 -10.09 4.46 4.49
N SER A 84 -8.84 4.16 4.75
CA SER A 84 -8.01 4.87 5.73
C SER A 84 -6.68 5.25 5.13
N ILE A 85 -6.24 6.46 5.44
CA ILE A 85 -4.88 6.90 5.13
C ILE A 85 -3.91 6.17 6.06
N GLU A 86 -2.98 5.44 5.46
CA GLU A 86 -1.93 4.73 6.18
C GLU A 86 -0.69 5.62 6.31
N LEU A 87 -0.26 5.85 7.53
CA LEU A 87 0.96 6.56 7.85
C LEU A 87 2.02 5.58 8.36
N THR A 88 3.23 5.72 7.85
CA THR A 88 4.40 4.94 8.31
C THR A 88 5.53 5.89 8.61
N HIS A 89 6.33 5.60 9.65
CA HIS A 89 7.50 6.39 10.00
C HIS A 89 8.68 5.43 10.27
N HIS A 90 9.69 5.50 9.44
CA HIS A 90 10.88 4.65 9.53
C HIS A 90 12.17 5.45 9.79
N GLY A 91 12.04 6.71 10.19
CA GLY A 91 13.18 7.61 10.43
C GLY A 91 13.78 8.19 9.16
N HIS A 92 13.06 8.12 8.02
CA HIS A 92 13.52 8.78 6.80
C HIS A 92 13.30 10.31 6.93
N PRO A 93 14.26 11.16 6.50
CA PRO A 93 14.16 12.61 6.68
C PRO A 93 12.89 13.28 6.17
N LEU A 94 12.24 12.69 5.17
CA LEU A 94 11.00 13.22 4.60
C LEU A 94 9.72 12.56 5.17
N ASP A 95 9.81 11.70 6.17
CA ASP A 95 8.62 10.99 6.67
C ASP A 95 7.61 11.94 7.31
N ASP A 96 8.09 12.91 8.09
CA ASP A 96 7.20 13.90 8.75
C ASP A 96 6.45 14.76 7.74
N GLU A 97 7.15 15.32 6.75
CA GLU A 97 6.55 16.14 5.69
C GLU A 97 5.49 15.35 4.90
N ARG A 98 5.83 14.13 4.53
CA ARG A 98 4.96 13.25 3.78
C ARG A 98 3.74 12.82 4.58
N ASN A 99 3.93 12.47 5.84
CA ASN A 99 2.84 12.09 6.74
C ASN A 99 1.91 13.28 7.00
N ALA A 100 2.45 14.49 7.17
CA ALA A 100 1.65 15.70 7.30
C ALA A 100 0.81 15.98 6.05
N ALA A 101 1.42 15.84 4.85
CA ALA A 101 0.72 16.01 3.59
C ALA A 101 -0.42 14.98 3.41
N LEU A 102 -0.18 13.71 3.74
CA LEU A 102 -1.20 12.66 3.67
C LEU A 102 -2.30 12.87 4.72
N ALA A 103 -1.92 13.14 5.98
CA ALA A 103 -2.88 13.38 7.05
C ALA A 103 -3.81 14.56 6.76
N GLY A 104 -3.29 15.62 6.13
CA GLY A 104 -4.07 16.79 5.72
C GLY A 104 -5.17 16.49 4.68
N LEU A 105 -5.12 15.34 4.00
CA LEU A 105 -6.18 14.90 3.10
C LEU A 105 -7.36 14.26 3.84
N ALA A 106 -7.15 13.68 5.02
CA ALA A 106 -8.18 12.90 5.73
C ALA A 106 -9.49 13.68 5.96
N PRO A 107 -9.47 14.91 6.54
CA PRO A 107 -10.70 15.66 6.79
C PRO A 107 -11.41 16.06 5.50
N ARG A 108 -10.67 16.25 4.39
CA ARG A 108 -11.23 16.67 3.09
C ARG A 108 -12.05 15.56 2.44
N PHE A 109 -11.73 14.31 2.72
CA PHE A 109 -12.38 13.11 2.15
C PHE A 109 -13.22 12.35 3.16
N GLY A 110 -13.27 12.78 4.42
CA GLY A 110 -14.01 12.10 5.48
C GLY A 110 -13.48 10.69 5.77
N VAL A 111 -12.18 10.45 5.57
CA VAL A 111 -11.53 9.15 5.80
C VAL A 111 -10.77 9.13 7.13
N GLY A 112 -10.61 7.94 7.69
CA GLY A 112 -9.79 7.75 8.89
C GLY A 112 -8.29 7.78 8.59
N ILE A 113 -7.49 7.92 9.67
CA ILE A 113 -6.03 7.77 9.63
C ILE A 113 -5.65 6.58 10.50
N VAL A 114 -4.69 5.78 10.03
CA VAL A 114 -4.10 4.69 10.79
C VAL A 114 -2.57 4.73 10.69
N ALA A 115 -1.90 4.63 11.82
CA ALA A 115 -0.46 4.43 11.86
C ALA A 115 -0.14 2.93 11.82
N THR A 116 0.79 2.55 10.94
CA THR A 116 1.28 1.18 10.87
C THR A 116 2.80 1.16 10.91
N THR A 117 3.36 0.04 11.29
CA THR A 117 4.82 -0.12 11.34
C THR A 117 5.42 -0.43 9.97
N GLY A 118 4.63 -0.94 9.02
CA GLY A 118 5.14 -1.44 7.74
C GLY A 118 6.26 -2.49 7.94
N ALA A 119 6.16 -3.32 8.99
CA ALA A 119 7.24 -4.19 9.44
C ALA A 119 7.66 -5.19 8.35
N HIS A 120 8.95 -5.17 8.02
CA HIS A 120 9.59 -6.09 7.07
C HIS A 120 10.48 -7.13 7.77
N PHE A 121 10.72 -6.97 9.06
CA PHE A 121 11.53 -7.86 9.90
C PHE A 121 11.07 -7.78 11.35
N ALA A 122 11.39 -8.78 12.15
CA ALA A 122 10.85 -8.95 13.50
C ALA A 122 11.49 -8.02 14.55
N ASP A 123 12.74 -7.60 14.34
CA ASP A 123 13.53 -6.82 15.29
C ASP A 123 14.42 -5.82 14.52
N PRO A 124 14.64 -4.59 15.01
CA PRO A 124 15.48 -3.58 14.35
C PRO A 124 16.90 -4.07 14.02
N SER A 125 17.48 -4.95 14.85
CA SER A 125 18.81 -5.54 14.59
C SER A 125 18.86 -6.39 13.31
N ARG A 126 17.70 -6.85 12.82
CA ARG A 126 17.58 -7.65 11.58
C ARG A 126 17.48 -6.79 10.30
N GLY A 127 17.42 -5.46 10.43
CA GLY A 127 17.30 -4.56 9.28
C GLY A 127 18.39 -4.77 8.24
N ARG A 128 19.66 -4.89 8.67
CA ARG A 128 20.79 -5.15 7.75
C ARG A 128 20.66 -6.48 7.00
N LEU A 129 20.19 -7.53 7.68
CA LEU A 129 19.93 -8.83 7.06
C LEU A 129 18.79 -8.72 6.05
N ALA A 130 17.70 -8.04 6.39
CA ALA A 130 16.58 -7.83 5.49
C ALA A 130 17.02 -7.08 4.21
N MET A 131 17.83 -6.04 4.35
CA MET A 131 18.42 -5.31 3.21
C MET A 131 19.29 -6.22 2.34
N ALA A 132 20.17 -7.02 2.94
CA ALA A 132 21.01 -7.96 2.20
C ALA A 132 20.16 -8.98 1.41
N MET A 133 19.13 -9.55 2.04
CA MET A 133 18.21 -10.47 1.38
C MET A 133 17.43 -9.80 0.24
N ALA A 134 17.01 -8.55 0.39
CA ALA A 134 16.34 -7.79 -0.65
C ALA A 134 17.28 -7.54 -1.85
N ALA A 135 18.54 -7.18 -1.61
CA ALA A 135 19.56 -6.98 -2.63
C ALA A 135 19.86 -8.29 -3.39
N ILE A 136 20.00 -9.43 -2.68
CA ILE A 136 20.17 -10.76 -3.28
C ILE A 136 18.95 -11.10 -4.18
N ARG A 137 17.73 -10.89 -3.68
CA ARG A 137 16.50 -11.10 -4.46
C ARG A 137 16.48 -10.26 -5.73
N ALA A 138 16.93 -9.00 -5.63
CA ALA A 138 17.02 -8.07 -6.75
C ALA A 138 18.21 -8.37 -7.68
N ARG A 139 19.13 -9.25 -7.28
CA ARG A 139 20.41 -9.51 -7.96
C ARG A 139 21.20 -8.22 -8.18
N ARG A 140 21.31 -7.40 -7.14
CA ARG A 140 21.97 -6.09 -7.16
C ARG A 140 22.84 -5.91 -5.91
N SER A 141 23.81 -4.98 -5.97
CA SER A 141 24.50 -4.51 -4.78
C SER A 141 23.56 -3.70 -3.88
N LEU A 142 23.87 -3.55 -2.61
CA LEU A 142 23.08 -2.74 -1.68
C LEU A 142 22.92 -1.30 -2.19
N ASP A 143 23.97 -0.70 -2.71
CA ASP A 143 23.97 0.69 -3.21
C ASP A 143 23.04 0.88 -4.41
N SER A 144 22.86 -0.15 -5.24
CA SER A 144 22.00 -0.12 -6.42
C SER A 144 20.59 -0.67 -6.16
N ALA A 145 20.31 -1.13 -4.94
CA ALA A 145 19.05 -1.78 -4.56
C ALA A 145 18.04 -0.87 -3.85
N ALA A 146 18.25 0.46 -3.79
CA ALA A 146 17.44 1.39 -3.01
C ALA A 146 15.92 1.26 -3.23
N GLY A 147 15.49 0.98 -4.47
CA GLY A 147 14.06 0.76 -4.80
C GLY A 147 13.49 -0.57 -4.30
N TRP A 148 14.33 -1.52 -3.88
CA TRP A 148 13.97 -2.86 -3.42
C TRP A 148 14.06 -3.01 -1.90
N LEU A 149 14.74 -2.10 -1.26
CA LEU A 149 14.89 -2.11 0.19
C LEU A 149 13.58 -1.73 0.88
N ALA A 150 13.42 -2.17 2.10
CA ALA A 150 12.26 -1.89 2.93
C ALA A 150 12.23 -0.42 3.36
#